data_eb9b25915d81acff14e2900247604b0d
#
_entry.id   eb9b25915d81acff14e2900247604b0d
#
_cell.length_a   1.000
_cell.length_b   1.000
_cell.length_c   1.000
_cell.angle_alpha   90.00
_cell.angle_beta   90.00
_cell.angle_gamma   90.00
#
_symmetry.space_group_name_H-M   'P 1'
#
loop_
_entity.id
_entity.type
_entity.pdbx_description
1 polymer ?
#
loop_
_entity_poly.entity_id
_entity_poly.type
_entity_poly.pdbx_seq_one_letter_code
_entity_poly.pdbx_strand_id
1 'polypeptide(L)'
;MESAGLSLPAARPTVARAARAAASAAPAVLIVAVAAALRLAHLGSVPDNPFYDAAVRSMSLSLHNFFFGAFDPSARLAVDKPPLDLWLQVASVKLFGFTPFALKLPEALGGTAAVALLYGLVTRAFGRLAGLAAAAALAVLPVAVLTARSDTMDSVMSALMVAALWLALVGAQKRRASLLYLAAVAVGLAFNVKLFEALLVVPPVVLLYGLAGPRGAARRLERLVVAGVLMVVVSVSWAAAVSLAPARDRPFPIGSTDGTVWNVMFVWDGLDRLNGKAGESATPVLHHPPSHHRLAVMRARARRARANAPGPTRLLAARLGMGSVLLPALVLGALGLVVALLGWLARLRAGAWAPGEADRRRWGVAAALATWLGLGLVLFSVARTLHPRYLEAFTPAVAGVFGVGLGTAVRPLGVLRWPLAVAATALLLIAPTSATLRLVSADRSDSGRPGNLPAAEVARLSAYLQAHTQRQRYEFATPAAATAGPLIVHDARPVLVLTRLDHKPLVATATLRRLVRRGAVRYALLGRPCSHRHGRSYSRIPVTRWICTHGKDVGRHAGVKHGVLFHLRA
;
A
#
# COMPACT_ATOMS: atom_id res chain seq x y z
N MET A 1 2.00 -41.00 -69.41
CA MET A 1 1.90 -39.57 -68.95
C MET A 1 1.12 -39.56 -67.67
N GLU A 2 1.83 -39.72 -66.55
CA GLU A 2 1.27 -39.63 -65.19
C GLU A 2 1.28 -38.16 -64.71
N SER A 3 0.11 -37.67 -64.44
CA SER A 3 -0.06 -36.34 -63.88
C SER A 3 0.22 -36.38 -62.34
N ALA A 4 1.39 -35.88 -61.94
CA ALA A 4 1.73 -35.67 -60.54
C ALA A 4 0.83 -34.57 -59.93
N GLY A 5 -0.16 -34.98 -59.16
CA GLY A 5 -0.96 -34.09 -58.36
C GLY A 5 -0.14 -33.50 -57.20
N LEU A 6 0.24 -32.23 -57.29
CA LEU A 6 0.79 -31.46 -56.20
C LEU A 6 -0.24 -31.29 -55.08
N SER A 7 -0.18 -32.11 -54.06
CA SER A 7 -0.92 -31.92 -52.83
C SER A 7 -0.25 -30.78 -52.04
N LEU A 8 -0.92 -29.63 -51.96
CA LEU A 8 -0.54 -28.51 -51.05
C LEU A 8 -0.51 -29.02 -49.62
N PRO A 9 0.54 -28.72 -48.83
CA PRO A 9 0.61 -29.13 -47.43
C PRO A 9 -0.49 -28.47 -46.63
N ALA A 10 -1.28 -29.30 -45.92
CA ALA A 10 -2.36 -28.86 -45.05
C ALA A 10 -1.85 -27.77 -44.10
N ALA A 11 -2.47 -26.58 -44.18
CA ALA A 11 -2.11 -25.40 -43.44
C ALA A 11 -2.05 -25.68 -41.92
N ARG A 12 -0.89 -25.48 -41.39
CA ARG A 12 -0.31 -25.55 -40.08
C ARG A 12 -1.33 -25.46 -38.93
N PRO A 13 -1.57 -26.53 -38.15
CA PRO A 13 -2.47 -26.54 -36.99
C PRO A 13 -2.00 -25.59 -35.88
N THR A 14 -0.76 -25.09 -35.94
CA THR A 14 -0.14 -24.17 -35.00
C THR A 14 -0.67 -22.73 -35.05
N VAL A 15 -0.90 -22.17 -36.26
CA VAL A 15 -1.37 -20.77 -36.42
C VAL A 15 -2.84 -20.64 -35.99
N ALA A 16 -3.71 -21.57 -36.40
CA ALA A 16 -5.12 -21.58 -36.00
C ALA A 16 -5.28 -21.77 -34.46
N ARG A 17 -4.42 -22.59 -33.85
CA ARG A 17 -4.41 -22.81 -32.41
C ARG A 17 -3.92 -21.55 -31.68
N ALA A 18 -2.88 -20.88 -32.17
CA ALA A 18 -2.37 -19.61 -31.62
C ALA A 18 -3.41 -18.48 -31.74
N ALA A 19 -4.08 -18.35 -32.91
CA ALA A 19 -5.13 -17.36 -33.12
C ALA A 19 -6.34 -17.56 -32.19
N ARG A 20 -6.78 -18.82 -32.00
CA ARG A 20 -7.85 -19.14 -31.02
C ARG A 20 -7.43 -18.85 -29.58
N ALA A 21 -6.20 -19.15 -29.20
CA ALA A 21 -5.65 -18.83 -27.87
C ALA A 21 -5.60 -17.31 -27.65
N ALA A 22 -5.12 -16.55 -28.63
CA ALA A 22 -5.10 -15.08 -28.60
C ALA A 22 -6.51 -14.50 -28.48
N ALA A 23 -7.46 -14.92 -29.32
CA ALA A 23 -8.86 -14.49 -29.24
C ALA A 23 -9.49 -14.84 -27.89
N SER A 24 -9.13 -15.99 -27.34
CA SER A 24 -9.59 -16.36 -26.00
C SER A 24 -8.96 -15.53 -24.88
N ALA A 25 -7.76 -14.99 -25.01
CA ALA A 25 -7.10 -14.14 -24.03
C ALA A 25 -7.53 -12.66 -24.13
N ALA A 26 -8.00 -12.22 -25.29
CA ALA A 26 -8.26 -10.81 -25.58
C ALA A 26 -9.11 -10.06 -24.53
N PRO A 27 -10.24 -10.59 -24.00
CA PRO A 27 -11.00 -9.88 -22.97
C PRO A 27 -10.23 -9.69 -21.65
N ALA A 28 -9.39 -10.66 -21.27
CA ALA A 28 -8.58 -10.52 -20.07
C ALA A 28 -7.48 -9.47 -20.26
N VAL A 29 -6.83 -9.48 -21.43
CA VAL A 29 -5.83 -8.47 -21.80
C VAL A 29 -6.45 -7.08 -21.82
N LEU A 30 -7.66 -6.92 -22.38
CA LEU A 30 -8.37 -5.65 -22.40
C LEU A 30 -8.66 -5.14 -20.97
N ILE A 31 -9.14 -5.99 -20.07
CA ILE A 31 -9.40 -5.62 -18.67
C ILE A 31 -8.10 -5.18 -17.97
N VAL A 32 -6.99 -5.91 -18.19
CA VAL A 32 -5.68 -5.55 -17.61
C VAL A 32 -5.17 -4.24 -18.22
N ALA A 33 -5.35 -4.02 -19.52
CA ALA A 33 -5.00 -2.76 -20.19
C ALA A 33 -5.82 -1.57 -19.64
N VAL A 34 -7.13 -1.76 -19.42
CA VAL A 34 -7.98 -0.75 -18.77
C VAL A 34 -7.50 -0.49 -17.33
N ALA A 35 -7.16 -1.55 -16.59
CA ALA A 35 -6.63 -1.40 -15.23
C ALA A 35 -5.32 -0.61 -15.22
N ALA A 36 -4.41 -0.86 -16.17
CA ALA A 36 -3.17 -0.11 -16.34
C ALA A 36 -3.46 1.35 -16.72
N ALA A 37 -4.34 1.59 -17.68
CA ALA A 37 -4.71 2.93 -18.11
C ALA A 37 -5.27 3.79 -16.97
N LEU A 38 -6.18 3.24 -16.14
CA LEU A 38 -6.75 3.95 -14.99
C LEU A 38 -5.71 4.27 -13.92
N ARG A 39 -4.68 3.45 -13.76
CA ARG A 39 -3.62 3.64 -12.76
C ARG A 39 -2.49 4.54 -13.24
N LEU A 40 -2.17 4.51 -14.53
CA LEU A 40 -1.08 5.28 -15.12
C LEU A 40 -1.52 6.65 -15.66
N ALA A 41 -2.83 6.86 -15.95
CA ALA A 41 -3.33 8.12 -16.49
C ALA A 41 -2.99 9.29 -15.54
N HIS A 42 -2.32 10.32 -16.05
CA HIS A 42 -1.91 11.53 -15.33
C HIS A 42 -1.15 11.23 -14.02
N LEU A 43 -0.41 10.11 -13.93
CA LEU A 43 0.25 9.69 -12.70
C LEU A 43 1.26 10.72 -12.17
N GLY A 44 1.89 11.48 -13.06
CA GLY A 44 2.81 12.57 -12.73
C GLY A 44 2.14 13.80 -12.10
N SER A 45 0.82 13.99 -12.27
CA SER A 45 0.05 15.12 -11.71
C SER A 45 -0.57 14.79 -10.35
N VAL A 46 -0.56 13.51 -9.94
CA VAL A 46 -1.13 13.07 -8.68
C VAL A 46 -0.31 13.60 -7.49
N PRO A 47 -0.94 14.14 -6.42
CA PRO A 47 -0.21 14.65 -5.25
C PRO A 47 0.72 13.64 -4.62
N ASP A 48 1.91 14.11 -4.21
CA ASP A 48 2.98 13.33 -3.62
C ASP A 48 2.83 13.17 -2.09
N ASN A 49 3.62 12.25 -1.52
CA ASN A 49 3.85 12.11 -0.09
C ASN A 49 5.28 12.54 0.26
N PRO A 50 5.52 13.82 0.62
CA PRO A 50 6.87 14.31 0.87
C PRO A 50 7.65 13.55 1.95
N PHE A 51 6.97 12.80 2.82
CA PHE A 51 7.64 11.98 3.82
C PHE A 51 8.32 10.76 3.19
N TYR A 52 7.60 9.97 2.38
CA TYR A 52 8.19 8.82 1.71
C TYR A 52 9.10 9.24 0.55
N ASP A 53 8.75 10.30 -0.16
CA ASP A 53 9.59 10.85 -1.24
C ASP A 53 10.95 11.32 -0.73
N ALA A 54 11.01 11.93 0.46
CA ALA A 54 12.26 12.30 1.13
C ALA A 54 13.11 11.07 1.46
N ALA A 55 12.48 9.98 1.89
CA ALA A 55 13.18 8.72 2.12
C ALA A 55 13.74 8.15 0.81
N VAL A 56 12.93 8.09 -0.26
CA VAL A 56 13.41 7.64 -1.58
C VAL A 56 14.54 8.52 -2.08
N ARG A 57 14.44 9.86 -1.90
CA ARG A 57 15.51 10.80 -2.25
C ARG A 57 16.79 10.48 -1.49
N SER A 58 16.70 10.32 -0.17
CA SER A 58 17.84 10.00 0.69
C SER A 58 18.44 8.63 0.39
N MET A 59 17.61 7.61 0.21
CA MET A 59 18.03 6.24 -0.14
C MET A 59 18.71 6.16 -1.50
N SER A 60 18.37 7.06 -2.43
CA SER A 60 19.00 7.13 -3.75
C SER A 60 20.45 7.65 -3.73
N LEU A 61 20.95 8.19 -2.60
CA LEU A 61 22.27 8.81 -2.50
C LEU A 61 23.40 7.82 -2.23
N SER A 62 23.14 6.73 -1.50
CA SER A 62 24.17 5.73 -1.16
C SER A 62 23.57 4.36 -0.88
N LEU A 63 24.40 3.29 -0.98
CA LEU A 63 24.00 1.93 -0.62
C LEU A 63 23.69 1.80 0.87
N HIS A 64 24.38 2.54 1.75
CA HIS A 64 24.08 2.60 3.16
C HIS A 64 22.66 3.14 3.40
N ASN A 65 22.36 4.31 2.84
CA ASN A 65 21.02 4.90 2.96
C ASN A 65 19.93 3.98 2.40
N PHE A 66 20.21 3.36 1.26
CA PHE A 66 19.31 2.40 0.61
C PHE A 66 19.00 1.21 1.51
N PHE A 67 20.03 0.53 2.02
CA PHE A 67 19.86 -0.69 2.83
C PHE A 67 19.12 -0.40 4.15
N PHE A 68 19.50 0.68 4.85
CA PHE A 68 18.94 1.02 6.14
C PHE A 68 17.60 1.78 6.08
N GLY A 69 17.06 2.06 4.89
CA GLY A 69 15.81 2.81 4.76
C GLY A 69 15.91 4.23 5.27
N ALA A 70 17.03 4.94 4.99
CA ALA A 70 17.30 6.27 5.52
C ALA A 70 16.26 7.28 5.05
N PHE A 71 15.66 7.98 6.04
CA PHE A 71 14.72 9.08 5.79
C PHE A 71 15.45 10.37 5.38
N ASP A 72 16.57 10.67 6.02
CA ASP A 72 17.35 11.87 5.75
C ASP A 72 18.70 11.55 5.11
N PRO A 73 19.28 12.49 4.30
CA PRO A 73 20.53 12.25 3.57
C PRO A 73 21.75 11.90 4.44
N SER A 74 21.75 12.28 5.72
CA SER A 74 22.83 11.93 6.65
C SER A 74 22.64 10.58 7.35
N ALA A 75 21.60 9.81 7.01
CA ALA A 75 21.24 8.53 7.60
C ALA A 75 21.13 8.54 9.14
N ARG A 76 20.62 9.61 9.72
CA ARG A 76 20.36 9.67 11.18
C ARG A 76 19.01 9.06 11.53
N LEU A 77 18.04 9.16 10.63
CA LEU A 77 16.72 8.58 10.76
C LEU A 77 16.45 7.55 9.67
N ALA A 78 15.76 6.48 10.02
CA ALA A 78 15.16 5.55 9.06
C ALA A 78 13.64 5.71 9.07
N VAL A 79 12.99 5.26 8.01
CA VAL A 79 11.53 5.19 7.92
C VAL A 79 10.94 4.25 8.98
N ASP A 80 9.63 4.34 9.15
CA ASP A 80 8.86 3.55 10.12
C ASP A 80 8.52 2.12 9.67
N LYS A 81 9.05 1.66 8.54
CA LYS A 81 8.72 0.35 7.93
C LYS A 81 9.93 -0.29 7.26
N PRO A 82 9.92 -1.62 7.03
CA PRO A 82 10.87 -2.25 6.12
C PRO A 82 10.79 -1.62 4.73
N PRO A 83 11.91 -1.40 4.05
CA PRO A 83 11.97 -0.50 2.89
C PRO A 83 11.74 -1.17 1.54
N LEU A 84 11.22 -2.41 1.45
CA LEU A 84 11.16 -3.15 0.18
C LEU A 84 10.42 -2.38 -0.93
N ASP A 85 9.30 -1.74 -0.62
CA ASP A 85 8.60 -0.93 -1.61
C ASP A 85 9.39 0.32 -2.01
N LEU A 86 9.99 1.00 -1.02
CA LEU A 86 10.83 2.16 -1.27
C LEU A 86 12.07 1.79 -2.10
N TRP A 87 12.58 0.56 -1.97
CA TRP A 87 13.63 0.06 -2.87
C TRP A 87 13.18 -0.04 -4.32
N LEU A 88 11.92 -0.46 -4.57
CA LEU A 88 11.34 -0.45 -5.91
C LEU A 88 11.17 0.98 -6.43
N GLN A 89 10.77 1.91 -5.57
CA GLN A 89 10.67 3.33 -5.91
C GLN A 89 12.06 3.92 -6.21
N VAL A 90 13.11 3.58 -5.43
CA VAL A 90 14.50 3.96 -5.73
C VAL A 90 14.95 3.42 -7.08
N ALA A 91 14.66 2.15 -7.39
CA ALA A 91 14.97 1.57 -8.70
C ALA A 91 14.26 2.33 -9.83
N SER A 92 12.98 2.64 -9.64
CA SER A 92 12.19 3.41 -10.60
C SER A 92 12.77 4.82 -10.83
N VAL A 93 13.10 5.56 -9.77
CA VAL A 93 13.67 6.92 -9.93
C VAL A 93 15.10 6.89 -10.48
N LYS A 94 15.86 5.82 -10.30
CA LYS A 94 17.17 5.63 -10.96
C LYS A 94 17.04 5.40 -12.46
N LEU A 95 15.95 4.77 -12.91
CA LEU A 95 15.71 4.50 -14.34
C LEU A 95 15.05 5.69 -15.06
N PHE A 96 14.09 6.36 -14.41
CA PHE A 96 13.22 7.36 -15.05
C PHE A 96 13.42 8.79 -14.51
N GLY A 97 14.43 9.01 -13.65
CA GLY A 97 14.63 10.29 -12.96
C GLY A 97 13.73 10.45 -11.74
N PHE A 98 14.08 11.40 -10.86
CA PHE A 98 13.30 11.69 -9.66
C PHE A 98 12.07 12.55 -10.02
N THR A 99 11.01 11.90 -10.41
CA THR A 99 9.74 12.52 -10.84
C THR A 99 8.56 11.93 -10.09
N PRO A 100 7.45 12.66 -9.94
CA PRO A 100 6.22 12.13 -9.33
C PRO A 100 5.70 10.86 -10.02
N PHE A 101 5.88 10.75 -11.34
CA PHE A 101 5.56 9.54 -12.10
C PHE A 101 6.40 8.34 -11.65
N ALA A 102 7.73 8.52 -11.59
CA ALA A 102 8.65 7.43 -11.23
C ALA A 102 8.46 6.93 -9.81
N LEU A 103 8.14 7.82 -8.86
CA LEU A 103 7.84 7.48 -7.47
C LEU A 103 6.61 6.56 -7.33
N LYS A 104 5.56 6.79 -8.13
CA LYS A 104 4.29 6.05 -8.05
C LYS A 104 4.20 4.85 -9.00
N LEU A 105 5.13 4.75 -9.96
CA LEU A 105 5.10 3.70 -10.98
C LEU A 105 5.08 2.27 -10.40
N PRO A 106 5.88 1.91 -9.37
CA PRO A 106 5.83 0.58 -8.76
C PRO A 106 4.44 0.21 -8.23
N GLU A 107 3.76 1.14 -7.57
CA GLU A 107 2.40 0.95 -7.04
C GLU A 107 1.37 0.77 -8.17
N ALA A 108 1.45 1.56 -9.24
CA ALA A 108 0.57 1.43 -10.40
C ALA A 108 0.75 0.08 -11.10
N LEU A 109 1.98 -0.40 -11.23
CA LEU A 109 2.29 -1.71 -11.79
C LEU A 109 1.85 -2.84 -10.85
N GLY A 110 2.07 -2.71 -9.55
CA GLY A 110 1.60 -3.64 -8.53
C GLY A 110 0.08 -3.83 -8.58
N GLY A 111 -0.68 -2.74 -8.56
CA GLY A 111 -2.13 -2.78 -8.65
C GLY A 111 -2.64 -3.37 -9.97
N THR A 112 -1.92 -3.15 -11.08
CA THR A 112 -2.25 -3.77 -12.38
C THR A 112 -1.95 -5.27 -12.37
N ALA A 113 -0.82 -5.67 -11.79
CA ALA A 113 -0.45 -7.07 -11.64
C ALA A 113 -1.45 -7.85 -10.76
N ALA A 114 -1.96 -7.22 -9.69
CA ALA A 114 -3.00 -7.81 -8.85
C ALA A 114 -4.25 -8.18 -9.64
N VAL A 115 -4.69 -7.35 -10.61
CA VAL A 115 -5.82 -7.63 -11.51
C VAL A 115 -5.56 -8.88 -12.36
N ALA A 116 -4.37 -8.97 -12.98
CA ALA A 116 -4.00 -10.11 -13.82
C ALA A 116 -3.89 -11.41 -13.00
N LEU A 117 -3.28 -11.34 -11.82
CA LEU A 117 -3.14 -12.48 -10.90
C LEU A 117 -4.49 -12.96 -10.38
N LEU A 118 -5.40 -12.05 -10.03
CA LEU A 118 -6.76 -12.39 -9.58
C LEU A 118 -7.56 -13.06 -10.70
N TYR A 119 -7.45 -12.56 -11.93
CA TYR A 119 -8.01 -13.24 -13.10
C TYR A 119 -7.52 -14.69 -13.18
N GLY A 120 -6.20 -14.89 -13.10
CA GLY A 120 -5.58 -16.21 -13.15
C GLY A 120 -6.02 -17.13 -12.00
N LEU A 121 -6.13 -16.62 -10.79
CA LEU A 121 -6.59 -17.34 -9.59
C LEU A 121 -8.03 -17.84 -9.77
N VAL A 122 -8.96 -16.92 -10.07
CA VAL A 122 -10.39 -17.23 -10.14
C VAL A 122 -10.72 -18.08 -11.35
N THR A 123 -10.11 -17.80 -12.51
CA THR A 123 -10.34 -18.59 -13.74
C THR A 123 -9.99 -20.06 -13.57
N ARG A 124 -8.91 -20.37 -12.86
CA ARG A 124 -8.45 -21.76 -12.64
C ARG A 124 -9.42 -22.59 -11.79
N ALA A 125 -10.19 -21.96 -10.93
CA ALA A 125 -11.14 -22.67 -10.05
C ALA A 125 -12.59 -22.60 -10.57
N PHE A 126 -13.03 -21.45 -11.06
CA PHE A 126 -14.43 -21.16 -11.38
C PHE A 126 -14.69 -20.90 -12.87
N GLY A 127 -13.64 -20.93 -13.69
CA GLY A 127 -13.74 -20.71 -15.13
C GLY A 127 -13.64 -19.22 -15.52
N ARG A 128 -13.58 -19.02 -16.82
CA ARG A 128 -13.22 -17.75 -17.45
C ARG A 128 -14.18 -16.59 -17.12
N LEU A 129 -15.48 -16.86 -17.10
CA LEU A 129 -16.50 -15.87 -16.83
C LEU A 129 -16.33 -15.27 -15.40
N ALA A 130 -16.17 -16.12 -14.39
CA ALA A 130 -15.92 -15.70 -13.02
C ALA A 130 -14.61 -14.89 -12.90
N GLY A 131 -13.56 -15.36 -13.61
CA GLY A 131 -12.26 -14.65 -13.63
C GLY A 131 -12.34 -13.26 -14.25
N LEU A 132 -13.03 -13.12 -15.39
CA LEU A 132 -13.22 -11.82 -16.04
C LEU A 132 -14.03 -10.85 -15.17
N ALA A 133 -15.10 -11.33 -14.51
CA ALA A 133 -15.89 -10.51 -13.60
C ALA A 133 -15.07 -10.06 -12.37
N ALA A 134 -14.28 -10.95 -11.78
CA ALA A 134 -13.39 -10.60 -10.67
C ALA A 134 -12.32 -9.57 -11.09
N ALA A 135 -11.69 -9.78 -12.24
CA ALA A 135 -10.70 -8.85 -12.77
C ALA A 135 -11.30 -7.48 -13.09
N ALA A 136 -12.48 -7.44 -13.75
CA ALA A 136 -13.18 -6.20 -14.05
C ALA A 136 -13.56 -5.44 -12.77
N ALA A 137 -14.06 -6.13 -11.75
CA ALA A 137 -14.39 -5.52 -10.47
C ALA A 137 -13.16 -4.90 -9.80
N LEU A 138 -12.00 -5.59 -9.75
CA LEU A 138 -10.77 -5.04 -9.18
C LEU A 138 -10.17 -3.92 -10.03
N ALA A 139 -10.31 -4.01 -11.36
CA ALA A 139 -9.81 -2.99 -12.27
C ALA A 139 -10.42 -1.61 -12.03
N VAL A 140 -11.73 -1.57 -11.72
CA VAL A 140 -12.50 -0.33 -11.55
C VAL A 140 -12.90 -0.03 -10.09
N LEU A 141 -12.44 -0.83 -9.11
CA LEU A 141 -12.70 -0.57 -7.69
C LEU A 141 -12.04 0.74 -7.26
N PRO A 142 -12.82 1.78 -6.85
CA PRO A 142 -12.25 3.12 -6.64
C PRO A 142 -11.11 3.17 -5.64
N VAL A 143 -11.21 2.46 -4.51
CA VAL A 143 -10.14 2.44 -3.51
C VAL A 143 -8.88 1.76 -4.03
N ALA A 144 -8.98 0.70 -4.82
CA ALA A 144 -7.82 0.02 -5.41
C ALA A 144 -7.10 0.89 -6.45
N VAL A 145 -7.85 1.67 -7.23
CA VAL A 145 -7.26 2.62 -8.19
C VAL A 145 -6.65 3.80 -7.46
N LEU A 146 -7.33 4.35 -6.43
CA LEU A 146 -6.82 5.43 -5.58
C LEU A 146 -5.46 5.07 -4.96
N THR A 147 -5.37 3.86 -4.41
CA THR A 147 -4.19 3.36 -3.73
C THR A 147 -3.02 3.13 -4.69
N ALA A 148 -3.30 2.51 -5.84
CA ALA A 148 -2.30 2.27 -6.87
C ALA A 148 -1.77 3.54 -7.56
N ARG A 149 -2.41 4.69 -7.34
CA ARG A 149 -1.96 6.03 -7.79
C ARG A 149 -1.28 6.82 -6.67
N SER A 150 -1.02 6.17 -5.54
CA SER A 150 -0.40 6.77 -4.36
C SER A 150 0.97 6.13 -4.10
N ASP A 151 1.87 6.88 -3.51
CA ASP A 151 3.21 6.45 -3.10
C ASP A 151 3.18 5.84 -1.68
N THR A 152 2.32 4.84 -1.44
CA THR A 152 1.99 4.34 -0.09
C THR A 152 2.14 2.83 0.13
N MET A 153 2.82 2.10 -0.72
CA MET A 153 3.25 0.68 -0.56
C MET A 153 2.11 -0.36 -0.62
N ASP A 154 0.86 0.04 -0.75
CA ASP A 154 -0.28 -0.85 -0.53
C ASP A 154 -0.55 -1.79 -1.70
N SER A 155 -0.37 -1.31 -2.94
CA SER A 155 -0.71 -2.10 -4.13
C SER A 155 0.35 -3.13 -4.48
N VAL A 156 1.63 -2.86 -4.19
CA VAL A 156 2.70 -3.86 -4.28
C VAL A 156 2.47 -4.98 -3.28
N MET A 157 2.12 -4.64 -2.01
CA MET A 157 1.74 -5.64 -1.00
C MET A 157 0.57 -6.49 -1.49
N SER A 158 -0.51 -5.86 -1.98
CA SER A 158 -1.71 -6.53 -2.48
C SER A 158 -1.39 -7.49 -3.63
N ALA A 159 -0.54 -7.08 -4.58
CA ALA A 159 -0.09 -7.93 -5.67
C ALA A 159 0.64 -9.18 -5.17
N LEU A 160 1.54 -9.04 -4.20
CA LEU A 160 2.27 -10.15 -3.58
C LEU A 160 1.31 -11.10 -2.83
N MET A 161 0.30 -10.58 -2.16
CA MET A 161 -0.73 -11.37 -1.48
C MET A 161 -1.55 -12.20 -2.47
N VAL A 162 -1.99 -11.60 -3.60
CA VAL A 162 -2.70 -12.34 -4.67
C VAL A 162 -1.78 -13.35 -5.33
N ALA A 163 -0.50 -12.99 -5.57
CA ALA A 163 0.49 -13.91 -6.10
C ALA A 163 0.69 -15.13 -5.20
N ALA A 164 0.70 -14.95 -3.89
CA ALA A 164 0.82 -16.06 -2.92
C ALA A 164 -0.36 -17.04 -3.05
N LEU A 165 -1.60 -16.55 -3.13
CA LEU A 165 -2.77 -17.41 -3.36
C LEU A 165 -2.73 -18.11 -4.71
N TRP A 166 -2.34 -17.39 -5.77
CA TRP A 166 -2.22 -17.95 -7.11
C TRP A 166 -1.15 -19.06 -7.15
N LEU A 167 0.03 -18.81 -6.57
CA LEU A 167 1.13 -19.79 -6.46
C LEU A 167 0.73 -21.01 -5.65
N ALA A 168 0.05 -20.82 -4.51
CA ALA A 168 -0.46 -21.92 -3.69
C ALA A 168 -1.46 -22.80 -4.46
N LEU A 169 -2.38 -22.17 -5.22
CA LEU A 169 -3.33 -22.91 -6.08
C LEU A 169 -2.60 -23.69 -7.18
N VAL A 170 -1.68 -23.06 -7.90
CA VAL A 170 -0.91 -23.72 -8.97
C VAL A 170 -0.03 -24.84 -8.39
N GLY A 171 0.55 -24.62 -7.20
CA GLY A 171 1.31 -25.64 -6.47
C GLY A 171 0.48 -26.85 -6.08
N ALA A 172 -0.76 -26.62 -5.62
CA ALA A 172 -1.72 -27.68 -5.35
C ALA A 172 -2.09 -28.46 -6.63
N GLN A 173 -2.38 -27.75 -7.72
CA GLN A 173 -2.75 -28.35 -9.03
C GLN A 173 -1.62 -29.19 -9.64
N LYS A 174 -0.40 -28.64 -9.64
CA LYS A 174 0.77 -29.29 -10.22
C LYS A 174 1.47 -30.26 -9.26
N ARG A 175 0.96 -30.36 -8.01
CA ARG A 175 1.54 -31.17 -6.91
C ARG A 175 2.99 -30.80 -6.59
N ARG A 176 3.41 -29.54 -6.88
CA ARG A 176 4.75 -29.01 -6.67
C ARG A 176 4.83 -28.18 -5.39
N ALA A 177 5.57 -28.68 -4.39
CA ALA A 177 5.77 -27.99 -3.11
C ALA A 177 6.55 -26.67 -3.28
N SER A 178 7.46 -26.59 -4.25
CA SER A 178 8.25 -25.37 -4.52
C SER A 178 7.39 -24.15 -4.81
N LEU A 179 6.22 -24.31 -5.44
CA LEU A 179 5.29 -23.21 -5.67
C LEU A 179 4.58 -22.73 -4.40
N LEU A 180 4.34 -23.63 -3.43
CA LEU A 180 3.87 -23.23 -2.10
C LEU A 180 4.98 -22.49 -1.32
N TYR A 181 6.22 -22.90 -1.46
CA TYR A 181 7.37 -22.22 -0.84
C TYR A 181 7.58 -20.83 -1.46
N LEU A 182 7.41 -20.68 -2.77
CA LEU A 182 7.40 -19.37 -3.41
C LEU A 182 6.22 -18.50 -2.96
N ALA A 183 5.04 -19.12 -2.69
CA ALA A 183 3.92 -18.39 -2.08
C ALA A 183 4.29 -17.86 -0.68
N ALA A 184 4.99 -18.66 0.12
CA ALA A 184 5.48 -18.25 1.44
C ALA A 184 6.51 -17.10 1.35
N VAL A 185 7.43 -17.16 0.38
CA VAL A 185 8.35 -16.06 0.08
C VAL A 185 7.58 -14.80 -0.32
N ALA A 186 6.56 -14.91 -1.18
CA ALA A 186 5.74 -13.75 -1.57
C ALA A 186 5.03 -13.10 -0.37
N VAL A 187 4.53 -13.90 0.59
CA VAL A 187 3.95 -13.35 1.83
C VAL A 187 5.03 -12.67 2.69
N GLY A 188 6.21 -13.28 2.83
CA GLY A 188 7.32 -12.68 3.56
C GLY A 188 7.83 -11.37 2.93
N LEU A 189 7.85 -11.28 1.61
CA LEU A 189 8.14 -10.03 0.89
C LEU A 189 7.02 -9.01 1.10
N ALA A 190 5.75 -9.41 1.03
CA ALA A 190 4.62 -8.53 1.33
C ALA A 190 4.70 -7.95 2.77
N PHE A 191 5.17 -8.76 3.73
CA PHE A 191 5.43 -8.30 5.09
C PHE A 191 6.56 -7.25 5.12
N ASN A 192 7.61 -7.40 4.32
CA ASN A 192 8.68 -6.40 4.17
C ASN A 192 8.24 -5.16 3.36
N VAL A 193 7.07 -5.19 2.73
CA VAL A 193 6.41 -4.00 2.16
C VAL A 193 5.60 -3.27 3.24
N LYS A 194 4.70 -3.98 3.95
CA LYS A 194 3.76 -3.31 4.86
C LYS A 194 3.37 -4.12 6.11
N LEU A 195 4.26 -4.93 6.62
CA LEU A 195 4.15 -5.61 7.91
C LEU A 195 2.86 -6.47 8.06
N PHE A 196 2.13 -6.29 9.16
CA PHE A 196 1.04 -7.17 9.60
C PHE A 196 -0.17 -7.21 8.66
N GLU A 197 -0.40 -6.18 7.87
CA GLU A 197 -1.49 -6.18 6.88
C GLU A 197 -1.32 -7.31 5.85
N ALA A 198 -0.07 -7.64 5.49
CA ALA A 198 0.25 -8.76 4.61
C ALA A 198 -0.15 -10.14 5.17
N LEU A 199 -0.21 -10.28 6.50
CA LEU A 199 -0.55 -11.55 7.13
C LEU A 199 -2.04 -11.93 7.00
N LEU A 200 -2.89 -10.99 6.56
CA LEU A 200 -4.30 -11.27 6.27
C LEU A 200 -4.48 -12.39 5.23
N VAL A 201 -3.49 -12.61 4.36
CA VAL A 201 -3.55 -13.67 3.34
C VAL A 201 -3.10 -15.04 3.85
N VAL A 202 -2.47 -15.13 5.04
CA VAL A 202 -1.94 -16.40 5.56
C VAL A 202 -3.03 -17.44 5.82
N PRO A 203 -4.11 -17.16 6.59
CA PRO A 203 -5.21 -18.11 6.75
C PRO A 203 -5.85 -18.53 5.43
N PRO A 204 -6.14 -17.61 4.47
CA PRO A 204 -6.53 -17.95 3.11
C PRO A 204 -5.61 -18.94 2.40
N VAL A 205 -4.29 -18.74 2.41
CA VAL A 205 -3.32 -19.64 1.78
C VAL A 205 -3.34 -21.03 2.43
N VAL A 206 -3.38 -21.08 3.76
CA VAL A 206 -3.45 -22.34 4.53
C VAL A 206 -4.73 -23.12 4.18
N LEU A 207 -5.89 -22.45 4.16
CA LEU A 207 -7.16 -23.07 3.81
C LEU A 207 -7.18 -23.55 2.36
N LEU A 208 -6.73 -22.73 1.43
CA LEU A 208 -6.64 -23.10 0.01
C LEU A 208 -5.80 -24.37 -0.15
N TYR A 209 -4.58 -24.37 0.36
CA TYR A 209 -3.67 -25.51 0.21
C TYR A 209 -4.13 -26.72 1.02
N GLY A 210 -4.73 -26.50 2.19
CA GLY A 210 -5.33 -27.55 3.02
C GLY A 210 -6.45 -28.30 2.31
N LEU A 211 -7.32 -27.59 1.58
CA LEU A 211 -8.44 -28.17 0.84
C LEU A 211 -8.05 -28.67 -0.55
N ALA A 212 -7.27 -27.91 -1.32
CA ALA A 212 -6.93 -28.20 -2.71
C ALA A 212 -5.62 -28.98 -2.88
N GLY A 213 -4.78 -29.07 -1.84
CA GLY A 213 -3.46 -29.70 -1.89
C GLY A 213 -3.51 -31.24 -2.08
N PRO A 214 -2.34 -31.88 -2.22
CA PRO A 214 -2.21 -33.31 -2.46
C PRO A 214 -2.89 -34.12 -1.34
N ARG A 215 -3.30 -35.38 -1.66
CA ARG A 215 -3.88 -36.30 -0.67
C ARG A 215 -2.84 -36.65 0.41
N GLY A 216 -3.29 -36.85 1.65
CA GLY A 216 -2.45 -37.11 2.82
C GLY A 216 -2.29 -35.85 3.72
N ALA A 217 -2.95 -35.89 4.89
CA ALA A 217 -2.95 -34.77 5.84
C ALA A 217 -1.55 -34.45 6.36
N ALA A 218 -0.77 -35.48 6.74
CA ALA A 218 0.58 -35.31 7.26
C ALA A 218 1.49 -34.57 6.27
N ARG A 219 1.50 -34.99 4.99
CA ARG A 219 2.31 -34.34 3.94
C ARG A 219 1.87 -32.88 3.68
N ARG A 220 0.57 -32.59 3.77
CA ARG A 220 0.09 -31.20 3.66
C ARG A 220 0.56 -30.35 4.82
N LEU A 221 0.45 -30.90 6.04
CA LEU A 221 0.90 -30.22 7.25
C LEU A 221 2.41 -29.95 7.20
N GLU A 222 3.21 -30.97 6.90
CA GLU A 222 4.66 -30.82 6.71
C GLU A 222 5.01 -29.65 5.78
N ARG A 223 4.40 -29.63 4.58
CA ARG A 223 4.66 -28.57 3.58
C ARG A 223 4.19 -27.20 4.05
N LEU A 224 3.08 -27.11 4.76
CA LEU A 224 2.59 -25.85 5.35
C LEU A 224 3.50 -25.38 6.47
N VAL A 225 4.04 -26.28 7.29
CA VAL A 225 5.01 -25.93 8.34
C VAL A 225 6.30 -25.37 7.70
N VAL A 226 6.86 -26.07 6.71
CA VAL A 226 8.06 -25.59 5.99
C VAL A 226 7.79 -24.24 5.31
N ALA A 227 6.63 -24.07 4.68
CA ALA A 227 6.23 -22.80 4.09
C ALA A 227 6.09 -21.70 5.16
N GLY A 228 5.52 -22.01 6.32
CA GLY A 228 5.39 -21.08 7.45
C GLY A 228 6.74 -20.64 8.00
N VAL A 229 7.69 -21.56 8.18
CA VAL A 229 9.06 -21.25 8.61
C VAL A 229 9.74 -20.33 7.57
N LEU A 230 9.66 -20.68 6.29
CA LEU A 230 10.24 -19.87 5.22
C LEU A 230 9.63 -18.47 5.17
N MET A 231 8.31 -18.36 5.31
CA MET A 231 7.62 -17.07 5.39
C MET A 231 8.17 -16.21 6.55
N VAL A 232 8.29 -16.78 7.74
CA VAL A 232 8.83 -16.08 8.92
C VAL A 232 10.26 -15.63 8.67
N VAL A 233 11.13 -16.53 8.17
CA VAL A 233 12.54 -16.19 7.86
C VAL A 233 12.62 -15.02 6.90
N VAL A 234 11.85 -15.03 5.80
CA VAL A 234 11.83 -13.92 4.84
C VAL A 234 11.26 -12.65 5.47
N SER A 235 10.18 -12.76 6.28
CA SER A 235 9.55 -11.61 6.93
C SER A 235 10.50 -10.84 7.85
N VAL A 236 11.34 -11.56 8.59
CA VAL A 236 12.23 -10.93 9.59
C VAL A 236 13.65 -10.69 9.07
N SER A 237 13.97 -11.15 7.85
CA SER A 237 15.34 -11.15 7.32
C SER A 237 15.99 -9.76 7.30
N TRP A 238 15.27 -8.74 6.82
CA TRP A 238 15.79 -7.37 6.79
C TRP A 238 16.01 -6.82 8.21
N ALA A 239 15.05 -6.98 9.10
CA ALA A 239 15.16 -6.51 10.49
C ALA A 239 16.33 -7.21 11.22
N ALA A 240 16.51 -8.50 11.00
CA ALA A 240 17.65 -9.25 11.52
C ALA A 240 18.98 -8.71 10.96
N ALA A 241 19.08 -8.52 9.65
CA ALA A 241 20.27 -7.99 9.00
C ALA A 241 20.63 -6.57 9.50
N VAL A 242 19.63 -5.67 9.65
CA VAL A 242 19.84 -4.34 10.26
C VAL A 242 20.35 -4.47 11.70
N SER A 243 19.82 -5.43 12.46
CA SER A 243 20.19 -5.61 13.87
C SER A 243 21.64 -6.11 14.07
N LEU A 244 22.24 -6.75 13.06
CA LEU A 244 23.63 -7.18 13.09
C LEU A 244 24.62 -6.02 12.89
N ALA A 245 24.20 -4.89 12.31
CA ALA A 245 25.06 -3.73 12.15
C ALA A 245 25.35 -3.04 13.52
N PRO A 246 26.52 -2.42 13.71
CA PRO A 246 26.80 -1.67 14.92
C PRO A 246 25.79 -0.54 15.18
N ALA A 247 25.45 -0.27 16.42
CA ALA A 247 24.43 0.74 16.78
C ALA A 247 24.76 2.15 16.25
N ARG A 248 26.06 2.50 16.16
CA ARG A 248 26.54 3.79 15.62
C ARG A 248 26.27 3.98 14.13
N ASP A 249 26.13 2.88 13.38
CA ASP A 249 25.97 2.86 11.92
C ASP A 249 24.50 2.72 11.52
N ARG A 250 23.60 2.48 12.49
CA ARG A 250 22.17 2.33 12.28
C ARG A 250 21.44 3.67 12.43
N PRO A 251 20.67 4.11 11.42
CA PRO A 251 19.74 5.23 11.59
C PRO A 251 18.69 4.90 12.67
N PHE A 252 18.24 5.92 13.40
CA PHE A 252 17.16 5.76 14.38
C PHE A 252 15.82 5.60 13.65
N PRO A 253 15.08 4.49 13.80
CA PRO A 253 13.82 4.29 13.08
C PRO A 253 12.71 5.20 13.62
N ILE A 254 12.06 5.94 12.73
CA ILE A 254 10.94 6.83 13.10
C ILE A 254 9.81 5.98 13.68
N GLY A 255 9.27 6.41 14.84
CA GLY A 255 8.26 5.64 15.58
C GLY A 255 8.85 4.76 16.69
N SER A 256 10.13 4.39 16.63
CA SER A 256 10.77 3.62 17.69
C SER A 256 10.85 4.41 19.02
N THR A 257 10.70 3.68 20.12
CA THR A 257 10.91 4.23 21.48
C THR A 257 12.27 3.88 22.07
N ASP A 258 12.93 2.85 21.54
CA ASP A 258 14.23 2.33 22.00
C ASP A 258 15.35 2.39 20.94
N GLY A 259 15.04 2.81 19.72
CA GLY A 259 15.98 2.88 18.59
C GLY A 259 16.13 1.59 17.80
N THR A 260 15.34 0.57 18.08
CA THR A 260 15.37 -0.69 17.33
C THR A 260 14.29 -0.76 16.25
N VAL A 261 14.58 -1.47 15.15
CA VAL A 261 13.59 -1.77 14.10
C VAL A 261 12.50 -2.71 14.62
N TRP A 262 12.81 -3.59 15.57
CA TRP A 262 11.84 -4.50 16.20
C TRP A 262 10.75 -3.73 16.94
N ASN A 263 11.13 -2.69 17.68
CA ASN A 263 10.16 -1.84 18.37
C ASN A 263 9.21 -1.14 17.40
N VAL A 264 9.73 -0.63 16.27
CA VAL A 264 8.87 -0.05 15.23
C VAL A 264 7.92 -1.10 14.65
N MET A 265 8.42 -2.27 14.29
CA MET A 265 7.60 -3.30 13.65
C MET A 265 6.51 -3.82 14.58
N PHE A 266 6.86 -4.21 15.81
CA PHE A 266 5.93 -4.92 16.70
C PHE A 266 5.15 -3.99 17.64
N VAL A 267 5.74 -2.86 18.06
CA VAL A 267 5.07 -1.93 18.99
C VAL A 267 4.38 -0.82 18.20
N TRP A 268 5.12 -0.02 17.44
CA TRP A 268 4.56 1.15 16.74
C TRP A 268 3.56 0.76 15.63
N ASP A 269 3.98 -0.04 14.66
CA ASP A 269 3.12 -0.47 13.55
C ASP A 269 2.24 -1.69 13.90
N GLY A 270 2.52 -2.38 15.01
CA GLY A 270 1.72 -3.46 15.56
C GLY A 270 0.72 -2.97 16.61
N LEU A 271 1.09 -3.09 17.88
CA LEU A 271 0.19 -2.88 19.02
C LEU A 271 -0.37 -1.45 19.12
N ASP A 272 0.45 -0.43 18.86
CA ASP A 272 0.01 0.97 18.99
C ASP A 272 -0.98 1.38 17.90
N ARG A 273 -0.88 0.82 16.69
CA ARG A 273 -1.89 1.04 15.63
C ARG A 273 -3.22 0.38 15.98
N LEU A 274 -3.21 -0.83 16.50
CA LEU A 274 -4.43 -1.52 16.94
C LEU A 274 -5.11 -0.75 18.07
N ASN A 275 -4.33 -0.24 19.03
CA ASN A 275 -4.83 0.50 20.18
C ASN A 275 -5.15 1.98 19.88
N GLY A 276 -4.89 2.45 18.66
CA GLY A 276 -5.07 3.85 18.27
C GLY A 276 -4.09 4.83 18.96
N LYS A 277 -2.97 4.34 19.50
CA LYS A 277 -1.91 5.14 20.13
C LYS A 277 -0.89 5.64 19.10
N ALA A 278 -0.66 4.90 18.03
CA ALA A 278 0.12 5.36 16.89
C ALA A 278 -0.66 6.46 16.16
N GLY A 279 -0.59 7.68 16.68
CA GLY A 279 -1.12 8.86 16.00
C GLY A 279 -0.16 9.25 14.88
N GLU A 280 -0.69 9.48 13.67
CA GLU A 280 0.05 10.29 12.70
C GLU A 280 0.31 11.63 13.37
N SER A 281 1.59 11.98 13.53
CA SER A 281 2.01 13.29 14.05
C SER A 281 1.22 14.35 13.32
N ALA A 282 0.45 15.15 14.05
CA ALA A 282 -0.36 16.20 13.44
C ALA A 282 0.55 17.01 12.52
N THR A 283 0.28 16.98 11.24
CA THR A 283 1.06 17.67 10.20
C THR A 283 1.29 19.10 10.66
N PRO A 284 2.53 19.56 10.79
CA PRO A 284 2.79 20.95 11.12
C PRO A 284 2.16 21.84 10.05
N VAL A 285 1.17 22.63 10.42
CA VAL A 285 0.53 23.57 9.51
C VAL A 285 1.34 24.85 9.58
N LEU A 286 2.17 25.11 8.56
CA LEU A 286 2.90 26.37 8.46
C LEU A 286 1.98 27.57 8.21
N HIS A 287 0.74 27.32 7.76
CA HIS A 287 -0.30 28.33 7.59
C HIS A 287 -1.42 28.16 8.61
N HIS A 288 -1.75 29.23 9.34
CA HIS A 288 -2.99 29.30 10.10
C HIS A 288 -4.12 29.78 9.15
N PRO A 289 -5.19 28.98 8.98
CA PRO A 289 -6.36 29.46 8.26
C PRO A 289 -7.00 30.63 9.05
N PRO A 290 -7.65 31.60 8.36
CA PRO A 290 -8.41 32.69 8.99
C PRO A 290 -9.42 32.16 9.99
N SER A 291 -9.79 32.97 10.99
CA SER A 291 -10.64 32.56 12.14
C SER A 291 -12.00 31.95 11.73
N HIS A 292 -12.64 32.47 10.69
CA HIS A 292 -13.91 31.92 10.16
C HIS A 292 -13.74 30.53 9.52
N HIS A 293 -12.59 30.25 8.93
CA HIS A 293 -12.27 28.95 8.36
C HIS A 293 -11.98 27.88 9.44
N ARG A 294 -11.61 28.29 10.65
CA ARG A 294 -11.31 27.39 11.77
C ARG A 294 -12.52 26.57 12.21
N LEU A 295 -13.69 27.18 12.33
CA LEU A 295 -14.94 26.50 12.68
C LEU A 295 -15.38 25.51 11.59
N ALA A 296 -15.26 25.90 10.31
CA ALA A 296 -15.55 25.01 9.18
C ALA A 296 -14.59 23.80 9.15
N VAL A 297 -13.28 24.02 9.39
CA VAL A 297 -12.28 22.95 9.49
C VAL A 297 -12.55 22.04 10.70
N MET A 298 -12.91 22.59 11.86
CA MET A 298 -13.25 21.78 13.04
C MET A 298 -14.53 20.95 12.82
N ARG A 299 -15.57 21.54 12.22
CA ARG A 299 -16.80 20.82 11.83
C ARG A 299 -16.51 19.73 10.81
N ALA A 300 -15.68 20.01 9.80
CA ALA A 300 -15.25 19.02 8.82
C ALA A 300 -14.43 17.88 9.47
N ARG A 301 -13.53 18.20 10.41
CA ARG A 301 -12.78 17.20 11.20
C ARG A 301 -13.70 16.35 12.06
N ALA A 302 -14.67 16.96 12.76
CA ALA A 302 -15.64 16.24 13.58
C ALA A 302 -16.55 15.32 12.73
N ARG A 303 -17.01 15.80 11.56
CA ARG A 303 -17.74 14.96 10.59
C ARG A 303 -16.88 13.79 10.07
N ARG A 304 -15.61 14.04 9.75
CA ARG A 304 -14.66 12.98 9.34
C ARG A 304 -14.39 11.99 10.46
N ALA A 305 -14.22 12.43 11.69
CA ALA A 305 -14.02 11.58 12.85
C ALA A 305 -15.24 10.68 13.10
N ARG A 306 -16.47 11.24 13.09
CA ARG A 306 -17.70 10.46 13.20
C ARG A 306 -17.87 9.45 12.08
N ALA A 307 -17.60 9.87 10.85
CA ALA A 307 -17.70 9.00 9.69
C ALA A 307 -16.56 7.95 9.65
N ASN A 308 -15.47 8.10 10.43
CA ASN A 308 -14.38 7.12 10.63
C ASN A 308 -14.59 6.26 11.89
N ALA A 309 -15.63 6.51 12.68
CA ALA A 309 -15.87 5.73 13.87
C ALA A 309 -15.98 4.24 13.55
N PRO A 310 -15.41 3.35 14.38
CA PRO A 310 -15.59 1.91 14.24
C PRO A 310 -17.06 1.54 14.14
N GLY A 311 -17.38 0.58 13.29
CA GLY A 311 -18.75 0.10 13.10
C GLY A 311 -18.90 -0.79 11.87
N PRO A 312 -19.92 -1.66 11.83
CA PRO A 312 -20.07 -2.66 10.78
C PRO A 312 -20.39 -2.06 9.40
N THR A 313 -21.05 -0.91 9.35
CA THR A 313 -21.47 -0.27 8.09
C THR A 313 -20.45 0.73 7.53
N ARG A 314 -19.36 1.03 8.27
CA ARG A 314 -18.42 2.08 7.84
C ARG A 314 -17.72 1.77 6.52
N LEU A 315 -17.52 0.48 6.20
CA LEU A 315 -16.88 0.04 4.94
C LEU A 315 -17.77 0.30 3.71
N LEU A 316 -19.07 0.49 3.92
CA LEU A 316 -20.02 0.88 2.86
C LEU A 316 -20.00 2.38 2.58
N ALA A 317 -19.32 3.18 3.39
CA ALA A 317 -19.27 4.62 3.22
C ALA A 317 -18.69 5.02 1.85
N ALA A 318 -19.41 5.84 1.11
CA ALA A 318 -19.04 6.24 -0.26
C ALA A 318 -17.62 6.81 -0.39
N ARG A 319 -17.17 7.55 0.64
CA ARG A 319 -15.83 8.16 0.67
C ARG A 319 -14.66 7.16 0.66
N LEU A 320 -14.90 5.90 1.09
CA LEU A 320 -13.88 4.85 1.10
C LEU A 320 -13.77 4.18 -0.28
N GLY A 321 -14.75 4.40 -1.17
CA GLY A 321 -14.77 3.83 -2.51
C GLY A 321 -14.91 2.29 -2.55
N MET A 322 -15.14 1.65 -1.40
CA MET A 322 -15.27 0.20 -1.27
C MET A 322 -16.71 -0.28 -1.48
N GLY A 323 -17.68 0.44 -0.90
CA GLY A 323 -19.06 -0.01 -0.79
C GLY A 323 -19.73 -0.34 -2.11
N SER A 324 -19.36 0.36 -3.19
CA SER A 324 -19.94 0.17 -4.52
C SER A 324 -19.67 -1.20 -5.15
N VAL A 325 -18.60 -1.90 -4.72
CA VAL A 325 -18.30 -3.28 -5.13
C VAL A 325 -18.52 -4.26 -3.98
N LEU A 326 -18.29 -3.85 -2.74
CA LEU A 326 -18.46 -4.71 -1.57
C LEU A 326 -19.91 -5.20 -1.42
N LEU A 327 -20.89 -4.31 -1.53
CA LEU A 327 -22.29 -4.71 -1.40
C LEU A 327 -22.72 -5.70 -2.51
N PRO A 328 -22.50 -5.43 -3.81
CA PRO A 328 -22.71 -6.44 -4.84
C PRO A 328 -21.94 -7.76 -4.59
N ALA A 329 -20.70 -7.69 -4.12
CA ALA A 329 -19.92 -8.89 -3.83
C ALA A 329 -20.54 -9.76 -2.73
N LEU A 330 -21.05 -9.14 -1.66
CA LEU A 330 -21.74 -9.86 -0.58
C LEU A 330 -23.04 -10.52 -1.07
N VAL A 331 -23.84 -9.79 -1.85
CA VAL A 331 -25.10 -10.30 -2.42
C VAL A 331 -24.83 -11.44 -3.40
N LEU A 332 -23.93 -11.25 -4.35
CA LEU A 332 -23.57 -12.29 -5.33
C LEU A 332 -22.87 -13.48 -4.66
N GLY A 333 -22.05 -13.23 -3.64
CA GLY A 333 -21.41 -14.28 -2.85
C GLY A 333 -22.43 -15.15 -2.12
N ALA A 334 -23.42 -14.54 -1.49
CA ALA A 334 -24.53 -15.24 -0.83
C ALA A 334 -25.37 -16.04 -1.84
N LEU A 335 -25.75 -15.43 -2.98
CA LEU A 335 -26.48 -16.10 -4.05
C LEU A 335 -25.68 -17.29 -4.62
N GLY A 336 -24.41 -17.10 -4.90
CA GLY A 336 -23.52 -18.15 -5.38
C GLY A 336 -23.38 -19.31 -4.36
N LEU A 337 -23.33 -18.99 -3.07
CA LEU A 337 -23.32 -20.01 -2.01
C LEU A 337 -24.62 -20.83 -1.99
N VAL A 338 -25.77 -20.17 -2.10
CA VAL A 338 -27.07 -20.86 -2.19
C VAL A 338 -27.10 -21.82 -3.39
N VAL A 339 -26.73 -21.35 -4.57
CA VAL A 339 -26.66 -22.19 -5.78
C VAL A 339 -25.68 -23.36 -5.61
N ALA A 340 -24.51 -23.13 -5.01
CA ALA A 340 -23.54 -24.18 -4.75
C ALA A 340 -24.08 -25.22 -3.76
N LEU A 341 -24.77 -24.77 -2.70
CA LEU A 341 -25.39 -25.64 -1.70
C LEU A 341 -26.51 -26.51 -2.29
N LEU A 342 -27.41 -25.90 -3.08
CA LEU A 342 -28.46 -26.64 -3.79
C LEU A 342 -27.89 -27.68 -4.74
N GLY A 343 -26.84 -27.34 -5.50
CA GLY A 343 -26.15 -28.28 -6.38
C GLY A 343 -25.44 -29.40 -5.60
N TRP A 344 -24.92 -29.14 -4.42
CA TRP A 344 -24.33 -30.15 -3.54
C TRP A 344 -25.41 -31.09 -2.97
N LEU A 345 -26.53 -30.56 -2.49
CA LEU A 345 -27.67 -31.35 -2.01
C LEU A 345 -28.25 -32.26 -3.10
N ALA A 346 -28.36 -31.75 -4.32
CA ALA A 346 -28.80 -32.57 -5.46
C ALA A 346 -27.87 -33.76 -5.72
N ARG A 347 -26.55 -33.56 -5.64
CA ARG A 347 -25.56 -34.65 -5.77
C ARG A 347 -25.63 -35.64 -4.62
N LEU A 348 -25.83 -35.20 -3.39
CA LEU A 348 -26.02 -36.09 -2.23
C LEU A 348 -27.24 -37.00 -2.46
N ARG A 349 -28.37 -36.44 -2.92
CA ARG A 349 -29.58 -37.22 -3.23
C ARG A 349 -29.34 -38.22 -4.37
N ALA A 350 -28.44 -37.91 -5.31
CA ALA A 350 -28.03 -38.81 -6.39
C ALA A 350 -26.93 -39.81 -5.99
N GLY A 351 -26.56 -39.91 -4.70
CA GLY A 351 -25.51 -40.81 -4.21
C GLY A 351 -24.08 -40.42 -4.62
N ALA A 352 -23.87 -39.30 -5.26
CA ALA A 352 -22.57 -38.82 -5.75
C ALA A 352 -21.95 -37.78 -4.77
N TRP A 353 -21.47 -38.23 -3.63
CA TRP A 353 -21.03 -37.30 -2.57
C TRP A 353 -19.50 -37.12 -2.46
N ALA A 354 -18.69 -37.95 -3.08
CA ALA A 354 -17.24 -37.82 -3.02
C ALA A 354 -16.73 -36.65 -3.86
N PRO A 355 -16.08 -35.62 -3.26
CA PRO A 355 -15.60 -34.45 -4.01
C PRO A 355 -14.41 -34.81 -4.91
N GLY A 356 -14.53 -34.49 -6.19
CA GLY A 356 -13.44 -34.58 -7.15
C GLY A 356 -12.36 -33.51 -6.93
N GLU A 357 -11.23 -33.61 -7.65
CA GLU A 357 -10.15 -32.59 -7.56
C GLU A 357 -10.64 -31.19 -7.97
N ALA A 358 -11.55 -31.11 -8.93
CA ALA A 358 -12.15 -29.84 -9.35
C ALA A 358 -13.01 -29.20 -8.25
N ASP A 359 -13.78 -29.99 -7.50
CA ASP A 359 -14.58 -29.49 -6.39
C ASP A 359 -13.70 -29.03 -5.24
N ARG A 360 -12.67 -29.79 -4.92
CA ARG A 360 -11.68 -29.42 -3.88
C ARG A 360 -11.00 -28.08 -4.20
N ARG A 361 -10.64 -27.85 -5.47
CA ARG A 361 -10.07 -26.56 -5.91
C ARG A 361 -11.07 -25.41 -5.74
N ARG A 362 -12.32 -25.60 -6.15
CA ARG A 362 -13.38 -24.60 -5.99
C ARG A 362 -13.60 -24.26 -4.53
N TRP A 363 -13.71 -25.28 -3.69
CA TRP A 363 -13.87 -25.08 -2.25
C TRP A 363 -12.66 -24.40 -1.62
N GLY A 364 -11.44 -24.78 -2.03
CA GLY A 364 -10.21 -24.15 -1.55
C GLY A 364 -10.15 -22.65 -1.88
N VAL A 365 -10.46 -22.29 -3.13
CA VAL A 365 -10.45 -20.87 -3.55
C VAL A 365 -11.62 -20.10 -2.94
N ALA A 366 -12.83 -20.68 -2.87
CA ALA A 366 -13.98 -20.05 -2.23
C ALA A 366 -13.74 -19.80 -0.73
N ALA A 367 -13.24 -20.81 -0.01
CA ALA A 367 -12.91 -20.69 1.40
C ALA A 367 -11.81 -19.63 1.64
N ALA A 368 -10.78 -19.61 0.81
CA ALA A 368 -9.72 -18.61 0.89
C ALA A 368 -10.24 -17.18 0.71
N LEU A 369 -11.00 -16.94 -0.36
CA LEU A 369 -11.56 -15.61 -0.64
C LEU A 369 -12.58 -15.18 0.42
N ALA A 370 -13.44 -16.09 0.89
CA ALA A 370 -14.41 -15.80 1.94
C ALA A 370 -13.71 -15.48 3.29
N THR A 371 -12.68 -16.25 3.65
CA THR A 371 -11.88 -16.00 4.86
C THR A 371 -11.14 -14.67 4.76
N TRP A 372 -10.51 -14.38 3.62
CA TRP A 372 -9.83 -13.10 3.41
C TRP A 372 -10.80 -11.92 3.51
N LEU A 373 -11.95 -12.03 2.86
CA LEU A 373 -13.03 -11.04 2.96
C LEU A 373 -13.49 -10.87 4.40
N GLY A 374 -13.78 -11.97 5.11
CA GLY A 374 -14.25 -11.96 6.50
C GLY A 374 -13.24 -11.32 7.45
N LEU A 375 -11.96 -11.68 7.34
CA LEU A 375 -10.89 -11.07 8.13
C LEU A 375 -10.77 -9.56 7.86
N GLY A 376 -10.82 -9.14 6.58
CA GLY A 376 -10.81 -7.73 6.20
C GLY A 376 -12.02 -6.98 6.76
N LEU A 377 -13.23 -7.55 6.64
CA LEU A 377 -14.45 -6.96 7.19
C LEU A 377 -14.35 -6.76 8.70
N VAL A 378 -13.92 -7.77 9.45
CA VAL A 378 -13.78 -7.67 10.90
C VAL A 378 -12.72 -6.65 11.28
N LEU A 379 -11.49 -6.81 10.78
CA LEU A 379 -10.35 -5.96 11.15
C LEU A 379 -10.65 -4.49 10.88
N PHE A 380 -11.08 -4.17 9.66
CA PHE A 380 -11.29 -2.77 9.25
C PHE A 380 -12.63 -2.18 9.71
N SER A 381 -13.55 -2.97 10.27
CA SER A 381 -14.73 -2.47 10.98
C SER A 381 -14.41 -2.03 12.41
N VAL A 382 -13.46 -2.71 13.09
CA VAL A 382 -13.11 -2.43 14.50
C VAL A 382 -11.90 -1.52 14.66
N ALA A 383 -11.02 -1.42 13.66
CA ALA A 383 -9.81 -0.59 13.72
C ALA A 383 -10.15 0.87 14.06
N ARG A 384 -9.50 1.49 15.02
CA ARG A 384 -9.78 2.87 15.47
C ARG A 384 -9.40 3.91 14.42
N THR A 385 -8.30 3.70 13.72
CA THR A 385 -7.84 4.57 12.62
C THR A 385 -8.01 3.83 11.30
N LEU A 386 -8.70 4.45 10.33
CA LEU A 386 -8.89 3.89 9.00
C LEU A 386 -8.56 4.93 7.93
N HIS A 387 -7.56 4.63 7.12
CA HIS A 387 -7.28 5.31 5.85
C HIS A 387 -7.83 4.46 4.70
N PRO A 388 -8.30 5.08 3.59
CA PRO A 388 -8.77 4.32 2.43
C PRO A 388 -7.77 3.28 1.95
N ARG A 389 -6.48 3.62 1.91
CA ARG A 389 -5.40 2.72 1.47
C ARG A 389 -5.30 1.40 2.25
N TYR A 390 -5.67 1.38 3.55
CA TYR A 390 -5.63 0.13 4.33
C TYR A 390 -6.58 -0.94 3.80
N LEU A 391 -7.66 -0.51 3.12
CA LEU A 391 -8.62 -1.43 2.52
C LEU A 391 -8.03 -2.21 1.35
N GLU A 392 -6.91 -1.75 0.77
CA GLU A 392 -6.22 -2.46 -0.31
C GLU A 392 -5.79 -3.86 0.12
N ALA A 393 -5.50 -4.07 1.39
CA ALA A 393 -5.14 -5.37 1.96
C ALA A 393 -6.21 -6.47 1.75
N PHE A 394 -7.46 -6.13 1.38
CA PHE A 394 -8.49 -7.13 1.08
C PHE A 394 -9.38 -6.80 -0.14
N THR A 395 -9.06 -5.74 -0.91
CA THR A 395 -9.77 -5.43 -2.18
C THR A 395 -9.79 -6.61 -3.15
N PRO A 396 -8.71 -7.43 -3.29
CA PRO A 396 -8.77 -8.61 -4.17
C PRO A 396 -9.77 -9.67 -3.70
N ALA A 397 -9.98 -9.80 -2.39
CA ALA A 397 -10.98 -10.73 -1.86
C ALA A 397 -12.40 -10.27 -2.20
N VAL A 398 -12.69 -8.96 -2.09
CA VAL A 398 -13.98 -8.37 -2.48
C VAL A 398 -14.26 -8.65 -3.95
N ALA A 399 -13.32 -8.31 -4.83
CA ALA A 399 -13.46 -8.53 -6.27
C ALA A 399 -13.49 -10.04 -6.64
N GLY A 400 -12.74 -10.87 -5.93
CA GLY A 400 -12.76 -12.32 -6.09
C GLY A 400 -14.10 -12.93 -5.74
N VAL A 401 -14.70 -12.54 -4.61
CA VAL A 401 -16.04 -12.99 -4.19
C VAL A 401 -17.11 -12.50 -5.15
N PHE A 402 -17.01 -11.26 -5.65
CA PHE A 402 -17.89 -10.75 -6.72
C PHE A 402 -17.88 -11.68 -7.95
N GLY A 403 -16.70 -12.01 -8.48
CA GLY A 403 -16.57 -12.84 -9.66
C GLY A 403 -16.99 -14.30 -9.44
N VAL A 404 -16.60 -14.88 -8.32
CA VAL A 404 -16.97 -16.26 -7.93
C VAL A 404 -18.49 -16.36 -7.73
N GLY A 405 -19.07 -15.41 -7.01
CA GLY A 405 -20.51 -15.34 -6.74
C GLY A 405 -21.30 -15.24 -8.03
N LEU A 406 -20.97 -14.28 -8.90
CA LEU A 406 -21.62 -14.12 -10.19
C LEU A 406 -21.49 -15.36 -11.06
N GLY A 407 -20.26 -15.87 -11.26
CA GLY A 407 -20.02 -17.02 -12.09
C GLY A 407 -20.71 -18.31 -11.61
N THR A 408 -20.91 -18.44 -10.29
CA THR A 408 -21.65 -19.56 -9.70
C THR A 408 -23.16 -19.36 -9.84
N ALA A 409 -23.67 -18.15 -9.58
CA ALA A 409 -25.08 -17.81 -9.65
C ALA A 409 -25.67 -18.01 -11.07
N VAL A 410 -24.93 -17.62 -12.11
CA VAL A 410 -25.40 -17.76 -13.50
C VAL A 410 -25.16 -19.15 -14.09
N ARG A 411 -24.45 -20.03 -13.39
CA ARG A 411 -24.09 -21.36 -13.91
C ARG A 411 -25.29 -22.22 -14.36
N PRO A 412 -26.42 -22.24 -13.62
CA PRO A 412 -27.59 -23.01 -14.00
C PRO A 412 -28.29 -22.53 -15.30
N LEU A 413 -27.99 -21.28 -15.75
CA LEU A 413 -28.69 -20.63 -16.87
C LEU A 413 -28.25 -21.11 -18.27
N GLY A 414 -27.43 -22.17 -18.36
CA GLY A 414 -27.03 -22.78 -19.60
C GLY A 414 -26.38 -21.80 -20.61
N VAL A 415 -26.97 -21.64 -21.79
CA VAL A 415 -26.47 -20.75 -22.86
C VAL A 415 -26.58 -19.27 -22.50
N LEU A 416 -27.55 -18.89 -21.68
CA LEU A 416 -27.78 -17.49 -21.25
C LEU A 416 -26.77 -16.98 -20.19
N ARG A 417 -25.94 -17.88 -19.63
CA ARG A 417 -24.97 -17.49 -18.58
C ARG A 417 -23.99 -16.40 -19.02
N TRP A 418 -23.53 -16.43 -20.27
CA TRP A 418 -22.56 -15.44 -20.76
C TRP A 418 -23.18 -14.06 -20.96
N PRO A 419 -24.26 -13.89 -21.74
CA PRO A 419 -24.86 -12.56 -21.92
C PRO A 419 -25.37 -11.98 -20.60
N LEU A 420 -25.99 -12.79 -19.73
CA LEU A 420 -26.48 -12.33 -18.44
C LEU A 420 -25.35 -11.94 -17.49
N ALA A 421 -24.25 -12.70 -17.46
CA ALA A 421 -23.11 -12.33 -16.61
C ALA A 421 -22.42 -11.05 -17.12
N VAL A 422 -22.27 -10.89 -18.44
CA VAL A 422 -21.72 -9.66 -19.02
C VAL A 422 -22.62 -8.46 -18.68
N ALA A 423 -23.92 -8.60 -18.91
CA ALA A 423 -24.89 -7.54 -18.59
C ALA A 423 -24.91 -7.19 -17.10
N ALA A 424 -24.95 -8.20 -16.22
CA ALA A 424 -24.89 -7.99 -14.77
C ALA A 424 -23.57 -7.33 -14.33
N THR A 425 -22.43 -7.79 -14.86
CA THR A 425 -21.13 -7.18 -14.57
C THR A 425 -21.11 -5.72 -15.02
N ALA A 426 -21.53 -5.43 -16.24
CA ALA A 426 -21.59 -4.07 -16.76
C ALA A 426 -22.47 -3.18 -15.88
N LEU A 427 -23.68 -3.61 -15.57
CA LEU A 427 -24.64 -2.86 -14.75
C LEU A 427 -24.10 -2.58 -13.34
N LEU A 428 -23.60 -3.62 -12.65
CA LEU A 428 -23.09 -3.50 -11.28
C LEU A 428 -21.80 -2.68 -11.19
N LEU A 429 -21.02 -2.60 -12.26
CA LEU A 429 -19.77 -1.82 -12.29
C LEU A 429 -19.95 -0.40 -12.86
N ILE A 430 -21.14 0.05 -13.27
CA ILE A 430 -21.36 1.44 -13.71
C ILE A 430 -20.97 2.43 -12.61
N ALA A 431 -21.50 2.27 -11.41
CA ALA A 431 -21.26 3.18 -10.28
C ALA A 431 -19.77 3.21 -9.86
N PRO A 432 -19.09 2.08 -9.61
CA PRO A 432 -17.66 2.12 -9.30
C PRO A 432 -16.81 2.67 -10.45
N THR A 433 -17.11 2.35 -11.72
CA THR A 433 -16.39 2.91 -12.87
C THR A 433 -16.53 4.42 -12.93
N SER A 434 -17.75 4.95 -12.79
CA SER A 434 -18.00 6.40 -12.77
C SER A 434 -17.26 7.09 -11.61
N ALA A 435 -17.24 6.47 -10.42
CA ALA A 435 -16.51 6.99 -9.27
C ALA A 435 -14.99 6.99 -9.52
N THR A 436 -14.46 5.92 -10.11
CA THR A 436 -13.05 5.80 -10.47
C THR A 436 -12.64 6.82 -11.54
N LEU A 437 -13.43 7.01 -12.58
CA LEU A 437 -13.14 8.03 -13.61
C LEU A 437 -13.09 9.44 -13.00
N ARG A 438 -14.04 9.79 -12.12
CA ARG A 438 -13.99 11.07 -11.39
C ARG A 438 -12.76 11.21 -10.50
N LEU A 439 -12.32 10.12 -9.88
CA LEU A 439 -11.11 10.09 -9.06
C LEU A 439 -9.86 10.30 -9.92
N VAL A 440 -9.77 9.65 -11.07
CA VAL A 440 -8.65 9.76 -12.00
C VAL A 440 -8.61 11.16 -12.63
N SER A 441 -9.74 11.68 -13.11
CA SER A 441 -9.80 13.03 -13.71
C SER A 441 -9.54 14.17 -12.72
N ALA A 442 -9.71 13.93 -11.42
CA ALA A 442 -9.42 14.89 -10.37
C ALA A 442 -8.03 14.68 -9.72
N ASP A 443 -7.17 13.88 -10.33
CA ASP A 443 -5.81 13.52 -9.86
C ASP A 443 -5.76 13.15 -8.36
N ARG A 444 -6.76 12.38 -7.90
CA ARG A 444 -6.86 11.98 -6.50
C ARG A 444 -5.86 10.89 -6.14
N SER A 445 -5.31 10.98 -4.93
CA SER A 445 -4.51 9.94 -4.29
C SER A 445 -4.85 9.83 -2.79
N ASP A 446 -4.36 8.80 -2.13
CA ASP A 446 -4.37 8.64 -0.67
C ASP A 446 -2.98 8.80 -0.05
N SER A 447 -2.09 9.49 -0.76
CA SER A 447 -0.70 9.73 -0.31
C SER A 447 -0.61 10.51 1.01
N GLY A 448 -1.68 11.20 1.40
CA GLY A 448 -1.68 12.10 2.55
C GLY A 448 -1.09 13.47 2.20
N ARG A 449 -0.85 14.28 3.22
CA ARG A 449 -0.23 15.60 3.07
C ARG A 449 0.70 15.91 4.23
N PRO A 450 1.63 15.02 4.59
CA PRO A 450 2.54 15.30 5.70
C PRO A 450 3.55 16.37 5.27
N GLY A 451 3.48 17.55 5.92
CA GLY A 451 4.45 18.63 5.68
C GLY A 451 4.31 19.38 4.37
N ASN A 452 3.20 19.23 3.64
CA ASN A 452 3.01 19.91 2.35
C ASN A 452 3.13 21.44 2.48
N LEU A 453 4.11 21.99 1.78
CA LEU A 453 4.29 23.41 1.51
C LEU A 453 4.01 23.64 0.02
N PRO A 454 3.51 24.84 -0.37
CA PRO A 454 3.46 25.21 -1.76
C PRO A 454 4.86 25.13 -2.40
N ALA A 455 4.98 24.58 -3.59
CA ALA A 455 6.28 24.38 -4.26
C ALA A 455 7.11 25.68 -4.34
N ALA A 456 6.45 26.82 -4.59
CA ALA A 456 7.10 28.12 -4.59
C ALA A 456 7.66 28.55 -3.22
N GLU A 457 7.02 28.14 -2.10
CA GLU A 457 7.57 28.37 -0.74
C GLU A 457 8.77 27.48 -0.48
N VAL A 458 8.70 26.21 -0.87
CA VAL A 458 9.81 25.25 -0.74
C VAL A 458 11.02 25.76 -1.50
N ALA A 459 10.84 26.17 -2.77
CA ALA A 459 11.92 26.69 -3.61
C ALA A 459 12.57 27.96 -3.01
N ARG A 460 11.77 28.94 -2.54
CA ARG A 460 12.29 30.15 -1.89
C ARG A 460 13.04 29.85 -0.60
N LEU A 461 12.46 28.96 0.24
CA LEU A 461 13.05 28.59 1.51
C LEU A 461 14.36 27.82 1.30
N SER A 462 14.39 26.88 0.36
CA SER A 462 15.61 26.15 0.00
C SER A 462 16.68 27.10 -0.55
N ALA A 463 16.35 27.99 -1.47
CA ALA A 463 17.29 28.99 -2.01
C ALA A 463 17.88 29.87 -0.90
N TYR A 464 17.05 30.34 0.03
CA TYR A 464 17.51 31.12 1.19
C TYR A 464 18.46 30.32 2.06
N LEU A 465 18.08 29.08 2.43
CA LEU A 465 18.89 28.21 3.28
C LEU A 465 20.22 27.86 2.59
N GLN A 466 20.20 27.50 1.30
CA GLN A 466 21.41 27.18 0.54
C GLN A 466 22.41 28.36 0.49
N ALA A 467 21.92 29.57 0.28
CA ALA A 467 22.76 30.76 0.28
C ALA A 467 23.45 31.01 1.63
N HIS A 468 22.85 30.57 2.74
CA HIS A 468 23.33 30.86 4.11
C HIS A 468 23.93 29.66 4.84
N THR A 469 23.92 28.44 4.22
CA THR A 469 24.33 27.19 4.89
C THR A 469 25.32 26.34 4.06
N GLN A 470 26.22 26.98 3.29
CA GLN A 470 27.15 26.25 2.41
C GLN A 470 28.20 25.41 3.16
N ARG A 471 28.60 25.83 4.37
CA ARG A 471 29.64 25.19 5.17
C ARG A 471 29.11 24.40 6.37
N GLN A 472 27.79 24.36 6.56
CA GLN A 472 27.16 23.66 7.68
C GLN A 472 26.97 22.18 7.37
N ARG A 473 27.14 21.34 8.38
CA ARG A 473 26.85 19.90 8.28
C ARG A 473 25.37 19.64 8.02
N TYR A 474 24.49 20.46 8.64
CA TYR A 474 23.05 20.37 8.48
C TYR A 474 22.52 21.69 7.93
N GLU A 475 21.67 21.62 6.94
CA GLU A 475 21.03 22.78 6.34
C GLU A 475 20.16 23.51 7.39
N PHE A 476 19.38 22.77 8.14
CA PHE A 476 18.62 23.27 9.28
C PHE A 476 18.33 22.17 10.29
N ALA A 477 17.85 22.58 11.48
CA ALA A 477 17.26 21.71 12.48
C ALA A 477 15.74 21.85 12.47
N THR A 478 14.99 20.75 12.74
CA THR A 478 13.53 20.80 12.81
C THR A 478 12.98 19.85 13.88
N PRO A 479 11.90 20.21 14.58
CA PRO A 479 11.28 19.30 15.55
C PRO A 479 10.66 18.05 14.92
N ALA A 480 10.22 18.11 13.66
CA ALA A 480 9.47 17.01 13.06
C ALA A 480 10.01 16.59 11.68
N ALA A 481 10.13 15.30 11.45
CA ALA A 481 10.52 14.71 10.16
C ALA A 481 9.61 15.19 9.00
N ALA A 482 8.31 15.26 9.23
CA ALA A 482 7.36 15.73 8.20
C ALA A 482 7.64 17.18 7.73
N THR A 483 8.25 18.03 8.56
CA THR A 483 8.65 19.39 8.15
C THR A 483 9.90 19.38 7.28
N ALA A 484 10.77 18.38 7.44
CA ALA A 484 11.98 18.22 6.64
C ALA A 484 11.68 17.69 5.22
N GLY A 485 10.66 16.85 5.09
CA GLY A 485 10.37 16.10 3.86
C GLY A 485 10.40 16.93 2.58
N PRO A 486 9.62 18.02 2.45
CA PRO A 486 9.58 18.82 1.21
C PRO A 486 10.94 19.40 0.80
N LEU A 487 11.78 19.79 1.77
CA LEU A 487 13.11 20.35 1.49
C LEU A 487 14.10 19.25 1.10
N ILE A 488 14.08 18.10 1.78
CA ILE A 488 14.90 16.94 1.38
C ILE A 488 14.55 16.49 -0.05
N VAL A 489 13.27 16.47 -0.41
CA VAL A 489 12.82 16.15 -1.78
C VAL A 489 13.41 17.15 -2.78
N HIS A 490 13.44 18.43 -2.43
CA HIS A 490 13.86 19.51 -3.31
C HIS A 490 15.38 19.53 -3.55
N ASP A 491 16.19 19.43 -2.48
CA ASP A 491 17.63 19.69 -2.57
C ASP A 491 18.54 18.56 -2.06
N ALA A 492 17.97 17.52 -1.45
CA ALA A 492 18.71 16.36 -0.93
C ALA A 492 19.79 16.72 0.12
N ARG A 493 19.62 17.81 0.89
CA ARG A 493 20.60 18.24 1.89
C ARG A 493 20.32 17.66 3.27
N PRO A 494 21.37 17.38 4.08
CA PRO A 494 21.22 16.85 5.43
C PRO A 494 20.40 17.77 6.35
N VAL A 495 19.44 17.21 7.07
CA VAL A 495 18.60 17.91 8.05
C VAL A 495 18.73 17.27 9.43
N LEU A 496 18.74 18.09 10.50
CA LEU A 496 18.79 17.62 11.87
C LEU A 496 17.38 17.55 12.47
N VAL A 497 16.77 16.37 12.51
CA VAL A 497 15.49 16.17 13.19
C VAL A 497 15.72 16.06 14.69
N LEU A 498 14.96 16.83 15.48
CA LEU A 498 15.22 17.05 16.90
C LEU A 498 14.35 16.18 17.82
N THR A 499 13.17 15.71 17.35
CA THR A 499 12.25 14.91 18.17
C THR A 499 11.72 13.70 17.44
N ARG A 500 11.34 12.69 18.22
CA ARG A 500 10.58 11.52 17.76
C ARG A 500 9.12 11.90 17.47
N LEU A 501 8.34 10.95 16.97
CA LEU A 501 6.91 11.14 16.72
C LEU A 501 6.10 11.37 18.02
N ASP A 502 6.54 10.81 19.14
CA ASP A 502 5.97 11.02 20.48
C ASP A 502 6.42 12.34 21.14
N HIS A 503 7.07 13.22 20.37
CA HIS A 503 7.62 14.52 20.80
C HIS A 503 8.76 14.44 21.84
N LYS A 504 9.26 13.27 22.19
CA LYS A 504 10.45 13.15 23.03
C LYS A 504 11.71 13.55 22.26
N PRO A 505 12.73 14.09 22.94
CA PRO A 505 13.95 14.52 22.27
C PRO A 505 14.72 13.35 21.64
N LEU A 506 15.09 13.47 20.36
CA LEU A 506 16.17 12.71 19.72
C LEU A 506 17.50 13.40 19.93
N VAL A 507 17.48 14.74 20.01
CA VAL A 507 18.64 15.59 20.24
C VAL A 507 18.40 16.40 21.50
N ALA A 508 19.21 16.17 22.53
CA ALA A 508 19.16 16.95 23.76
C ALA A 508 19.52 18.42 23.49
N THR A 509 18.93 19.35 24.23
CA THR A 509 19.20 20.79 24.10
C THR A 509 20.69 21.12 24.21
N ALA A 510 21.43 20.46 25.12
CA ALA A 510 22.88 20.62 25.28
C ALA A 510 23.64 20.20 24.00
N THR A 511 23.19 19.13 23.32
CA THR A 511 23.78 18.69 22.07
C THR A 511 23.50 19.66 20.92
N LEU A 512 22.26 20.19 20.83
CA LEU A 512 21.93 21.23 19.85
C LEU A 512 22.80 22.47 20.07
N ARG A 513 22.92 22.95 21.29
CA ARG A 513 23.81 24.09 21.66
C ARG A 513 25.25 23.87 21.21
N ARG A 514 25.78 22.67 21.46
CA ARG A 514 27.15 22.30 21.03
C ARG A 514 27.30 22.29 19.49
N LEU A 515 26.29 21.78 18.75
CA LEU A 515 26.30 21.79 17.29
C LEU A 515 26.21 23.23 16.74
N VAL A 516 25.43 24.10 17.35
CA VAL A 516 25.36 25.54 16.99
C VAL A 516 26.70 26.22 17.23
N ARG A 517 27.32 26.04 18.41
CA ARG A 517 28.66 26.61 18.73
C ARG A 517 29.73 26.14 17.75
N ARG A 518 29.68 24.89 17.29
CA ARG A 518 30.61 24.34 16.27
C ARG A 518 30.28 24.76 14.85
N GLY A 519 29.23 25.54 14.63
CA GLY A 519 28.77 25.94 13.30
C GLY A 519 28.19 24.81 12.45
N ALA A 520 27.91 23.65 13.06
CA ALA A 520 27.36 22.49 12.34
C ALA A 520 25.91 22.69 11.90
N VAL A 521 25.14 23.52 12.59
CA VAL A 521 23.79 23.96 12.25
C VAL A 521 23.59 25.39 12.68
N ARG A 522 23.00 26.22 11.80
CA ARG A 522 22.73 27.65 12.07
C ARG A 522 21.27 28.03 11.98
N TYR A 523 20.43 27.22 11.38
CA TYR A 523 19.00 27.51 11.20
C TYR A 523 18.14 26.45 11.86
N ALA A 524 16.95 26.87 12.31
CA ALA A 524 15.92 25.96 12.78
C ALA A 524 14.58 26.32 12.13
N LEU A 525 13.94 25.32 11.51
CA LEU A 525 12.62 25.44 10.90
C LEU A 525 11.59 24.77 11.78
N LEU A 526 10.62 25.55 12.26
CA LEU A 526 9.54 25.08 13.11
C LEU A 526 8.28 24.86 12.27
N GLY A 527 7.58 23.75 12.48
CA GLY A 527 6.32 23.47 11.81
C GLY A 527 5.14 24.35 12.24
N ARG A 528 5.33 25.15 13.32
CA ARG A 528 4.36 26.12 13.82
C ARG A 528 5.11 27.32 14.40
N PRO A 529 4.55 28.55 14.28
CA PRO A 529 5.17 29.71 14.89
C PRO A 529 5.31 29.58 16.40
N CYS A 530 6.40 30.12 16.94
CA CYS A 530 6.53 30.35 18.38
C CYS A 530 5.45 31.34 18.81
N SER A 531 4.55 30.94 19.70
CA SER A 531 3.46 31.80 20.19
C SER A 531 3.71 32.18 21.64
N HIS A 532 3.82 33.47 21.91
CA HIS A 532 3.94 34.01 23.30
C HIS A 532 2.62 33.91 24.09
N ARG A 533 1.46 33.80 23.42
CA ARG A 533 0.14 33.69 24.09
C ARG A 533 -0.30 32.26 24.39
N HIS A 534 0.23 31.27 23.70
CA HIS A 534 -0.11 29.86 23.87
C HIS A 534 1.11 28.98 24.14
N GLY A 535 2.12 29.53 24.76
CA GLY A 535 3.43 28.93 25.05
C GLY A 535 3.45 27.58 25.76
N ARG A 536 2.27 27.05 26.17
CA ARG A 536 2.19 25.78 26.90
C ARG A 536 2.37 24.55 26.02
N SER A 537 1.98 24.53 24.73
CA SER A 537 2.10 23.31 23.91
C SER A 537 3.48 23.17 23.22
N TYR A 538 4.08 24.26 22.74
CA TYR A 538 5.45 24.28 22.22
C TYR A 538 6.50 24.35 23.33
N SER A 539 6.18 25.00 24.44
CA SER A 539 7.06 25.13 25.62
C SER A 539 7.30 23.80 26.36
N ARG A 540 6.56 22.74 26.08
CA ARG A 540 6.77 21.41 26.70
C ARG A 540 7.96 20.66 26.13
N ILE A 541 8.43 20.98 24.91
CA ILE A 541 9.61 20.36 24.29
C ILE A 541 10.82 21.27 24.57
N PRO A 542 11.78 20.86 25.42
CA PRO A 542 12.88 21.75 25.85
C PRO A 542 13.71 22.31 24.71
N VAL A 543 14.01 21.50 23.69
CA VAL A 543 14.79 21.90 22.52
C VAL A 543 14.07 22.94 21.66
N THR A 544 12.77 22.79 21.47
CA THR A 544 11.95 23.76 20.73
C THR A 544 11.81 25.06 21.50
N ARG A 545 11.62 24.98 22.82
CA ARG A 545 11.62 26.15 23.70
C ARG A 545 12.92 26.92 23.58
N TRP A 546 14.05 26.24 23.62
CA TRP A 546 15.37 26.88 23.49
C TRP A 546 15.49 27.62 22.14
N ILE A 547 15.04 27.02 21.02
CA ILE A 547 15.03 27.67 19.70
C ILE A 547 14.20 28.97 19.75
N CYS A 548 12.99 28.91 20.30
CA CYS A 548 12.10 30.07 20.39
C CYS A 548 12.64 31.21 21.25
N THR A 549 13.46 30.90 22.29
CA THR A 549 13.99 31.93 23.24
C THR A 549 15.36 32.47 22.83
N HIS A 550 16.19 31.70 22.13
CA HIS A 550 17.57 32.08 21.77
C HIS A 550 17.78 32.30 20.28
N GLY A 551 16.83 31.89 19.41
CA GLY A 551 16.92 32.09 17.98
C GLY A 551 16.41 33.48 17.58
N LYS A 552 17.07 34.11 16.60
CA LYS A 552 16.56 35.32 15.93
C LYS A 552 15.63 34.88 14.79
N ASP A 553 14.37 35.34 14.84
CA ASP A 553 13.41 35.06 13.75
C ASP A 553 13.84 35.74 12.45
N VAL A 554 13.98 34.97 11.42
CA VAL A 554 14.35 35.42 10.07
C VAL A 554 13.31 34.96 9.02
N GLY A 555 12.14 34.49 9.45
CA GLY A 555 11.13 33.92 8.59
C GLY A 555 10.71 34.85 7.44
N ARG A 556 10.49 36.14 7.73
CA ARG A 556 10.12 37.12 6.69
C ARG A 556 11.19 37.26 5.60
N HIS A 557 12.47 37.23 5.95
CA HIS A 557 13.58 37.32 4.99
C HIS A 557 13.66 36.08 4.09
N ALA A 558 13.25 34.93 4.60
CA ALA A 558 13.19 33.66 3.86
C ALA A 558 11.84 33.43 3.12
N GLY A 559 10.95 34.43 3.11
CA GLY A 559 9.63 34.32 2.47
C GLY A 559 8.65 33.39 3.17
N VAL A 560 8.87 33.08 4.46
CA VAL A 560 7.95 32.30 5.30
C VAL A 560 7.39 33.15 6.45
N LYS A 561 6.39 32.62 7.15
CA LYS A 561 5.76 33.36 8.27
C LYS A 561 6.74 33.67 9.39
N HIS A 562 6.47 34.78 10.07
CA HIS A 562 7.12 35.13 11.34
C HIS A 562 6.98 33.98 12.37
N GLY A 563 8.04 33.68 13.11
CA GLY A 563 8.06 32.63 14.14
C GLY A 563 8.25 31.21 13.60
N VAL A 564 8.61 31.03 12.33
CA VAL A 564 8.79 29.72 11.68
C VAL A 564 10.26 29.39 11.43
N LEU A 565 11.06 30.32 10.92
CA LEU A 565 12.48 30.13 10.67
C LEU A 565 13.33 30.98 11.60
N PHE A 566 14.24 30.35 12.32
CA PHE A 566 15.12 30.99 13.30
C PHE A 566 16.58 30.83 12.92
N HIS A 567 17.34 31.92 12.97
CA HIS A 567 18.79 31.88 12.95
C HIS A 567 19.30 31.65 14.38
N LEU A 568 20.03 30.57 14.58
CA LEU A 568 20.60 30.17 15.90
C LEU A 568 21.98 30.79 16.07
N ARG A 569 22.20 31.45 17.18
CA ARG A 569 23.50 32.00 17.61
C ARG A 569 24.02 31.22 18.80
N ALA A 570 25.36 31.07 18.88
CA ALA A 570 26.03 30.43 20.00
C ALA A 570 25.92 31.24 21.27
#